data_33618c6efcaff25f713e132a95180ba9
#
_entry.id   33618c6efcaff25f713e132a95180ba9
#
_cell.length_a   1.000
_cell.length_b   1.000
_cell.length_c   1.000
_cell.angle_alpha   90.00
_cell.angle_beta   90.00
_cell.angle_gamma   90.00
#
_symmetry.space_group_name_H-M   'P 1'
#
loop_
_entity.id
_entity.type
_entity.pdbx_description
1 polymer ?
#
loop_
_entity_poly.entity_id
_entity_poly.type
_entity_poly.pdbx_seq_one_letter_code
_entity_poly.pdbx_strand_id
1 'polypeptide(L)'
;SNTAQVIIDQFIAAGERKWLQRTGLVLSLPHGYDGQGPEHSSGRLERFLQLTDDDPRVFPPPEKLERQHQDCNMQIVYPSTPANYFHVLRRQQLREFRKPLVVFFSKNLLRHPMARSNLEDMTGESIFQRYLPDVHPENLQAPEKIKRHILCTGQVYYQLLKEREDKGITDVAISRVEQLSPLPYDLVSSLFSLSNCLRTDVLLDHASSGQVPQRRADVVSGRGTSRSGFTRYSQRSHHLLVSL
;
A
#
# COMPACT_ATOMS: atom_id res chain seq x y z
N SER A 1 -19.97 3.64 2.70
CA SER A 1 -19.62 4.64 1.65
C SER A 1 -20.53 4.60 0.41
N ASN A 2 -21.34 3.55 0.22
CA ASN A 2 -22.19 3.44 -1.00
C ASN A 2 -23.13 4.61 -1.21
N THR A 3 -23.85 5.00 -0.18
CA THR A 3 -24.81 6.12 -0.22
C THR A 3 -24.12 7.48 -0.32
N ALA A 4 -22.85 7.57 0.08
CA ALA A 4 -22.06 8.79 0.01
C ALA A 4 -21.15 8.87 -1.24
N GLN A 5 -21.29 7.96 -2.20
CA GLN A 5 -20.39 7.87 -3.34
C GLN A 5 -20.38 9.15 -4.17
N VAL A 6 -21.53 9.77 -4.36
CA VAL A 6 -21.63 11.05 -5.08
C VAL A 6 -20.80 12.14 -4.41
N ILE A 7 -20.78 12.19 -3.08
CA ILE A 7 -19.95 13.14 -2.32
C ILE A 7 -18.47 12.86 -2.54
N ILE A 8 -18.08 11.60 -2.52
CA ILE A 8 -16.69 11.20 -2.75
C ILE A 8 -16.23 11.60 -4.14
N ASP A 9 -17.00 11.23 -5.16
CA ASP A 9 -16.63 11.46 -6.58
C ASP A 9 -16.65 12.95 -6.95
N GLN A 10 -17.67 13.69 -6.52
CA GLN A 10 -17.92 15.05 -6.98
C GLN A 10 -17.25 16.13 -6.10
N PHE A 11 -16.98 15.86 -4.84
CA PHE A 11 -16.49 16.86 -3.91
C PHE A 11 -15.14 16.49 -3.29
N ILE A 12 -14.88 15.24 -2.92
CA ILE A 12 -13.59 14.85 -2.34
C ILE A 12 -12.54 14.67 -3.43
N ALA A 13 -12.81 13.78 -4.41
CA ALA A 13 -11.85 13.49 -5.48
C ALA A 13 -11.65 14.68 -6.44
N ALA A 14 -12.70 15.45 -6.70
CA ALA A 14 -12.70 16.57 -7.64
C ALA A 14 -12.56 17.95 -6.95
N GLY A 15 -12.40 18.00 -5.65
CA GLY A 15 -12.53 19.23 -4.85
C GLY A 15 -11.61 20.36 -5.31
N GLU A 16 -10.35 20.09 -5.49
CA GLU A 16 -9.38 21.12 -5.87
C GLU A 16 -9.51 21.53 -7.35
N ARG A 17 -9.68 20.57 -8.25
CA ARG A 17 -9.73 20.83 -9.69
C ARG A 17 -11.06 21.45 -10.15
N LYS A 18 -12.16 20.92 -9.65
CA LYS A 18 -13.51 21.33 -10.06
C LYS A 18 -14.02 22.53 -9.26
N TRP A 19 -13.81 22.51 -7.95
CA TRP A 19 -14.41 23.47 -7.04
C TRP A 19 -13.43 24.51 -6.52
N LEU A 20 -12.13 24.37 -6.84
CA LEU A 20 -11.05 25.22 -6.34
C LEU A 20 -11.00 25.25 -4.81
N GLN A 21 -11.43 24.16 -4.17
CA GLN A 21 -11.48 24.03 -2.73
C GLN A 21 -10.43 23.03 -2.24
N ARG A 22 -9.66 23.45 -1.26
CA ARG A 22 -8.64 22.62 -0.61
C ARG A 22 -9.17 22.14 0.75
N THR A 23 -8.96 20.88 1.05
CA THR A 23 -9.38 20.29 2.33
C THR A 23 -8.33 19.36 2.88
N GLY A 24 -8.15 19.38 4.20
CA GLY A 24 -7.36 18.41 4.95
C GLY A 24 -8.21 17.26 5.51
N LEU A 25 -9.37 17.00 4.92
CA LEU A 25 -10.28 15.93 5.35
C LEU A 25 -9.55 14.60 5.50
N VAL A 26 -9.82 13.89 6.60
CA VAL A 26 -9.40 12.51 6.81
C VAL A 26 -10.64 11.61 6.74
N LEU A 27 -10.64 10.69 5.80
CA LEU A 27 -11.69 9.68 5.64
C LEU A 27 -11.13 8.32 6.05
N SER A 28 -11.58 7.79 7.18
CA SER A 28 -11.19 6.47 7.68
C SER A 28 -12.20 5.41 7.27
N LEU A 29 -11.75 4.36 6.59
CA LEU A 29 -12.59 3.30 6.06
C LEU A 29 -12.11 1.93 6.50
N PRO A 30 -12.96 1.12 7.18
CA PRO A 30 -12.63 -0.26 7.51
C PRO A 30 -12.50 -1.09 6.23
N HIS A 31 -11.46 -1.92 6.19
CA HIS A 31 -11.15 -2.79 5.06
C HIS A 31 -10.33 -3.98 5.57
N GLY A 32 -10.68 -5.21 5.21
CA GLY A 32 -9.93 -6.38 5.63
C GLY A 32 -10.77 -7.66 5.79
N TYR A 33 -12.07 -7.60 5.56
CA TYR A 33 -12.97 -8.76 5.70
C TYR A 33 -12.91 -9.43 7.08
N ASP A 34 -12.85 -8.64 8.13
CA ASP A 34 -12.65 -9.07 9.52
C ASP A 34 -13.87 -9.74 10.18
N GLY A 35 -14.92 -10.01 9.41
CA GLY A 35 -16.15 -10.64 9.93
C GLY A 35 -17.01 -9.76 10.84
N GLN A 36 -16.77 -8.44 10.85
CA GLN A 36 -17.45 -7.48 11.74
C GLN A 36 -18.62 -6.75 11.06
N GLY A 37 -19.34 -7.46 10.22
CA GLY A 37 -20.45 -6.94 9.43
C GLY A 37 -20.08 -6.73 7.95
N PRO A 38 -21.04 -6.91 7.03
CA PRO A 38 -20.79 -6.77 5.61
C PRO A 38 -20.39 -5.35 5.19
N GLU A 39 -20.88 -4.33 5.91
CA GLU A 39 -20.56 -2.91 5.67
C GLU A 39 -19.11 -2.53 6.04
N HIS A 40 -18.42 -3.37 6.83
CA HIS A 40 -17.04 -3.18 7.27
C HIS A 40 -16.05 -4.12 6.58
N SER A 41 -16.50 -4.97 5.67
CA SER A 41 -15.64 -5.94 4.99
C SER A 41 -14.74 -5.28 3.96
N SER A 42 -15.25 -4.36 3.16
CA SER A 42 -14.48 -3.63 2.17
C SER A 42 -14.79 -2.14 2.19
N GLY A 43 -13.74 -1.32 2.34
CA GLY A 43 -13.79 0.13 2.13
C GLY A 43 -13.79 0.51 0.64
N ARG A 44 -13.71 -0.49 -0.25
CA ARG A 44 -13.63 -0.32 -1.72
C ARG A 44 -12.40 0.46 -2.16
N LEU A 45 -11.26 -0.02 -1.71
CA LEU A 45 -9.95 0.54 -2.00
C LEU A 45 -9.75 0.81 -3.49
N GLU A 46 -10.15 -0.14 -4.34
CA GLU A 46 -10.02 -0.09 -5.80
C GLU A 46 -10.72 1.13 -6.40
N ARG A 47 -11.90 1.48 -5.88
CA ARG A 47 -12.66 2.63 -6.33
C ARG A 47 -11.93 3.94 -6.02
N PHE A 48 -11.34 4.05 -4.84
CA PHE A 48 -10.55 5.22 -4.47
C PHE A 48 -9.28 5.33 -5.33
N LEU A 49 -8.60 4.22 -5.58
CA LEU A 49 -7.43 4.20 -6.47
C LEU A 49 -7.79 4.61 -7.90
N GLN A 50 -8.98 4.22 -8.41
CA GLN A 50 -9.47 4.66 -9.72
C GLN A 50 -9.82 6.16 -9.78
N LEU A 51 -10.10 6.79 -8.64
CA LEU A 51 -10.41 8.21 -8.54
C LEU A 51 -9.16 9.09 -8.35
N THR A 52 -7.98 8.49 -8.18
CA THR A 52 -6.73 9.24 -8.12
C THR A 52 -6.34 9.75 -9.50
N ASP A 53 -5.56 10.80 -9.54
CA ASP A 53 -4.99 11.34 -10.77
C ASP A 53 -3.60 10.73 -11.11
N ASP A 54 -3.18 9.70 -10.38
CA ASP A 54 -2.02 8.89 -10.74
C ASP A 54 -2.33 8.03 -11.98
N ASP A 55 -1.50 8.12 -13.01
CA ASP A 55 -1.59 7.20 -14.15
C ASP A 55 -0.66 5.99 -13.92
N PRO A 56 -1.22 4.78 -13.69
CA PRO A 56 -0.43 3.59 -13.41
C PRO A 56 0.42 3.13 -14.60
N ARG A 57 0.25 3.71 -15.78
CA ARG A 57 1.02 3.39 -16.98
C ARG A 57 2.23 4.29 -17.18
N VAL A 58 2.36 5.34 -16.38
CA VAL A 58 3.42 6.34 -16.53
C VAL A 58 4.25 6.39 -15.26
N PHE A 59 5.53 6.05 -15.38
CA PHE A 59 6.49 6.28 -14.30
C PHE A 59 6.80 7.78 -14.25
N PRO A 60 6.54 8.46 -13.13
CA PRO A 60 6.77 9.89 -13.04
C PRO A 60 8.25 10.25 -13.20
N PRO A 61 8.58 11.32 -13.93
CA PRO A 61 9.94 11.83 -13.96
C PRO A 61 10.35 12.39 -12.59
N PRO A 62 11.68 12.50 -12.29
CA PRO A 62 12.18 12.91 -10.97
C PRO A 62 11.55 14.19 -10.44
N GLU A 63 11.36 15.20 -11.27
CA GLU A 63 10.79 16.50 -10.89
C GLU A 63 9.32 16.37 -10.41
N LYS A 64 8.60 15.40 -10.97
CA LYS A 64 7.23 15.10 -10.52
C LYS A 64 7.20 14.27 -9.24
N LEU A 65 8.20 13.41 -9.02
CA LEU A 65 8.30 12.60 -7.80
C LEU A 65 8.43 13.47 -6.55
N GLU A 66 9.20 14.55 -6.62
CA GLU A 66 9.36 15.50 -5.51
C GLU A 66 8.05 16.17 -5.12
N ARG A 67 7.21 16.48 -6.10
CA ARG A 67 5.96 17.23 -5.92
C ARG A 67 4.70 16.37 -5.91
N GLN A 68 4.80 15.07 -6.12
CA GLN A 68 3.63 14.19 -6.30
C GLN A 68 2.61 14.32 -5.15
N HIS A 69 3.05 14.59 -3.92
CA HIS A 69 2.16 14.76 -2.77
C HIS A 69 1.35 16.06 -2.80
N GLN A 70 1.88 17.10 -3.46
CA GLN A 70 1.19 18.36 -3.65
C GLN A 70 0.31 18.34 -4.92
N ASP A 71 0.75 17.61 -5.93
CA ASP A 71 0.11 17.60 -7.24
C ASP A 71 -1.08 16.60 -7.29
N CYS A 72 -1.06 15.54 -6.44
CA CYS A 72 -2.15 14.57 -6.38
C CYS A 72 -3.48 15.21 -5.91
N ASN A 73 -4.60 14.63 -6.38
CA ASN A 73 -5.93 15.07 -5.93
C ASN A 73 -6.28 14.58 -4.52
N MET A 74 -5.80 13.41 -4.12
CA MET A 74 -5.96 12.85 -2.77
C MET A 74 -4.87 11.84 -2.46
N GLN A 75 -4.70 11.52 -1.18
CA GLN A 75 -3.75 10.52 -0.73
C GLN A 75 -4.49 9.31 -0.19
N ILE A 76 -3.99 8.11 -0.53
CA ILE A 76 -4.56 6.84 -0.08
C ILE A 76 -3.48 6.07 0.66
N VAL A 77 -3.78 5.70 1.90
CA VAL A 77 -2.84 4.98 2.77
C VAL A 77 -3.52 3.79 3.45
N TYR A 78 -2.71 2.80 3.79
CA TYR A 78 -3.15 1.67 4.60
C TYR A 78 -2.06 1.36 5.65
N PRO A 79 -2.00 2.13 6.75
CA PRO A 79 -1.02 1.92 7.80
C PRO A 79 -1.22 0.57 8.47
N SER A 80 -0.15 -0.21 8.58
CA SER A 80 -0.19 -1.53 9.20
C SER A 80 0.38 -1.56 10.62
N THR A 81 0.99 -0.46 11.08
CA THR A 81 1.52 -0.33 12.46
C THR A 81 0.92 0.88 13.18
N PRO A 82 0.82 0.85 14.53
CA PRO A 82 0.37 2.00 15.31
C PRO A 82 1.19 3.26 15.09
N ALA A 83 2.52 3.14 15.06
CA ALA A 83 3.42 4.28 14.81
C ALA A 83 3.15 4.91 13.44
N ASN A 84 3.01 4.10 12.41
CA ASN A 84 2.77 4.62 11.08
C ASN A 84 1.37 5.26 10.96
N TYR A 85 0.37 4.71 11.66
CA TYR A 85 -0.95 5.33 11.76
C TYR A 85 -0.89 6.70 12.46
N PHE A 86 -0.16 6.79 13.57
CA PHE A 86 0.08 8.08 14.25
C PHE A 86 0.77 9.09 13.33
N HIS A 87 1.84 8.68 12.65
CA HIS A 87 2.61 9.57 11.79
C HIS A 87 1.87 10.02 10.54
N VAL A 88 0.97 9.24 9.98
CA VAL A 88 0.18 9.70 8.84
C VAL A 88 -0.79 10.81 9.23
N LEU A 89 -1.39 10.73 10.42
CA LEU A 89 -2.26 11.78 10.95
C LEU A 89 -1.44 13.03 11.33
N ARG A 90 -0.30 12.84 11.98
CA ARG A 90 0.64 13.93 12.26
C ARG A 90 1.06 14.64 10.98
N ARG A 91 1.45 13.89 9.96
CA ARG A 91 1.83 14.42 8.65
C ARG A 91 0.71 15.24 8.02
N GLN A 92 -0.53 14.76 8.10
CA GLN A 92 -1.71 15.42 7.54
C GLN A 92 -1.94 16.80 8.17
N GLN A 93 -1.65 16.93 9.46
CA GLN A 93 -1.82 18.20 10.18
C GLN A 93 -0.66 19.19 9.96
N LEU A 94 0.56 18.69 9.89
CA LEU A 94 1.76 19.53 9.83
C LEU A 94 2.11 20.04 8.42
N ARG A 95 1.55 19.45 7.37
CA ARG A 95 1.82 19.89 5.99
C ARG A 95 1.26 21.28 5.72
N GLU A 96 2.04 22.09 4.99
CA GLU A 96 1.66 23.43 4.56
C GLU A 96 0.54 23.43 3.51
N PHE A 97 0.37 22.33 2.80
CA PHE A 97 -0.70 22.15 1.82
C PHE A 97 -1.81 21.23 2.33
N ARG A 98 -2.99 21.35 1.76
CA ARG A 98 -4.17 20.53 2.12
C ARG A 98 -4.58 19.63 0.98
N LYS A 99 -4.64 18.32 1.26
CA LYS A 99 -5.16 17.29 0.37
C LYS A 99 -6.00 16.31 1.19
N PRO A 100 -7.11 15.79 0.64
CA PRO A 100 -7.84 14.72 1.31
C PRO A 100 -6.96 13.51 1.57
N LEU A 101 -7.10 12.91 2.74
CA LEU A 101 -6.41 11.70 3.15
C LEU A 101 -7.43 10.58 3.35
N VAL A 102 -7.34 9.52 2.58
CA VAL A 102 -8.16 8.32 2.74
C VAL A 102 -7.31 7.26 3.44
N VAL A 103 -7.74 6.88 4.64
CA VAL A 103 -7.05 5.90 5.47
C VAL A 103 -7.86 4.60 5.48
N PHE A 104 -7.32 3.56 4.89
CA PHE A 104 -7.83 2.22 5.06
C PHE A 104 -7.23 1.58 6.30
N PHE A 105 -8.01 0.80 7.02
CA PHE A 105 -7.54 0.09 8.20
C PHE A 105 -8.32 -1.20 8.43
N SER A 106 -7.67 -2.21 8.99
CA SER A 106 -8.32 -3.41 9.48
C SER A 106 -8.69 -3.24 10.96
N LYS A 107 -9.91 -3.59 11.34
CA LYS A 107 -10.34 -3.58 12.74
C LYS A 107 -9.59 -4.61 13.59
N ASN A 108 -9.17 -5.72 12.97
CA ASN A 108 -8.37 -6.74 13.64
C ASN A 108 -7.00 -6.19 14.06
N LEU A 109 -6.38 -5.31 13.27
CA LEU A 109 -5.08 -4.73 13.60
C LEU A 109 -5.12 -3.87 14.87
N LEU A 110 -6.26 -3.30 15.24
CA LEU A 110 -6.42 -2.53 16.47
C LEU A 110 -6.13 -3.35 17.73
N ARG A 111 -6.21 -4.68 17.65
CA ARG A 111 -6.02 -5.62 18.77
C ARG A 111 -5.03 -6.74 18.43
N HIS A 112 -4.39 -6.68 17.27
CA HIS A 112 -3.49 -7.75 16.82
C HIS A 112 -2.22 -7.78 17.66
N PRO A 113 -1.82 -8.94 18.21
CA PRO A 113 -0.67 -9.02 19.14
C PRO A 113 0.66 -8.57 18.54
N MET A 114 0.83 -8.78 17.24
CA MET A 114 2.06 -8.39 16.51
C MET A 114 2.01 -6.95 15.99
N ALA A 115 0.83 -6.31 15.90
CA ALA A 115 0.69 -4.93 15.45
C ALA A 115 0.96 -3.96 16.61
N ARG A 116 2.20 -3.89 17.05
CA ARG A 116 2.66 -3.04 18.15
C ARG A 116 3.76 -2.11 17.66
N SER A 117 3.94 -1.01 18.36
CA SER A 117 5.02 -0.04 18.17
C SER A 117 5.53 0.41 19.54
N ASN A 118 6.81 0.74 19.62
CA ASN A 118 7.39 1.34 20.79
C ASN A 118 7.12 2.85 20.81
N LEU A 119 7.33 3.50 21.94
CA LEU A 119 7.18 4.94 22.06
C LEU A 119 8.21 5.69 21.19
N GLU A 120 9.40 5.15 21.09
CA GLU A 120 10.50 5.67 20.28
C GLU A 120 10.10 5.76 18.80
N ASP A 121 9.29 4.82 18.31
CA ASP A 121 8.79 4.81 16.93
C ASP A 121 7.84 6.00 16.63
N MET A 122 7.36 6.70 17.67
CA MET A 122 6.42 7.83 17.57
C MET A 122 7.06 9.18 17.93
N THR A 123 8.33 9.20 18.35
CA THR A 123 9.02 10.38 18.87
C THR A 123 10.27 10.71 18.04
N GLY A 124 10.95 11.83 18.41
CA GLY A 124 12.18 12.27 17.74
C GLY A 124 11.98 12.57 16.27
N GLU A 125 12.89 12.08 15.46
CA GLU A 125 12.92 12.29 14.00
C GLU A 125 12.05 11.27 13.23
N SER A 126 11.30 10.41 13.93
CA SER A 126 10.45 9.43 13.27
C SER A 126 9.33 10.10 12.47
N ILE A 127 9.05 9.54 11.29
CA ILE A 127 8.08 10.08 10.34
C ILE A 127 7.21 8.96 9.74
N PHE A 128 6.17 9.32 9.02
CA PHE A 128 5.38 8.36 8.25
C PHE A 128 6.24 7.69 7.19
N GLN A 129 6.33 6.37 7.28
CA GLN A 129 7.03 5.53 6.32
C GLN A 129 6.06 5.11 5.21
N ARG A 130 6.28 5.58 3.98
CA ARG A 130 5.46 5.22 2.81
C ARG A 130 5.66 3.76 2.39
N TYR A 131 6.79 3.22 2.76
CA TYR A 131 7.24 1.84 2.55
C TYR A 131 7.92 1.35 3.82
N LEU A 132 7.63 0.13 4.22
CA LEU A 132 8.28 -0.54 5.34
C LEU A 132 9.02 -1.79 4.83
N PRO A 133 10.34 -1.86 5.00
CA PRO A 133 11.12 -3.04 4.63
C PRO A 133 10.74 -4.24 5.50
N ASP A 134 11.33 -5.38 5.20
CA ASP A 134 11.20 -6.56 6.07
C ASP A 134 11.68 -6.24 7.49
N VAL A 135 10.90 -6.61 8.49
CA VAL A 135 11.20 -6.29 9.89
C VAL A 135 12.22 -7.27 10.50
N HIS A 136 12.45 -8.43 9.88
CA HIS A 136 13.34 -9.47 10.34
C HIS A 136 14.37 -9.86 9.26
N PRO A 137 15.15 -8.90 8.76
CA PRO A 137 16.16 -9.18 7.74
C PRO A 137 17.24 -10.17 8.23
N GLU A 138 17.46 -10.22 9.54
CA GLU A 138 18.40 -11.16 10.20
C GLU A 138 17.98 -12.63 10.07
N ASN A 139 16.69 -12.89 9.88
CA ASN A 139 16.13 -14.23 9.68
C ASN A 139 16.14 -14.67 8.21
N LEU A 140 16.56 -13.78 7.31
CA LEU A 140 16.63 -14.06 5.90
C LEU A 140 18.03 -14.52 5.48
N GLN A 141 18.05 -15.20 4.34
CA GLN A 141 19.32 -15.49 3.66
C GLN A 141 19.95 -14.19 3.13
N ALA A 142 21.21 -14.28 2.74
CA ALA A 142 21.90 -13.17 2.09
C ALA A 142 21.10 -12.67 0.87
N PRO A 143 21.11 -11.35 0.56
CA PRO A 143 20.27 -10.76 -0.48
C PRO A 143 20.32 -11.48 -1.83
N GLU A 144 21.49 -12.02 -2.19
CA GLU A 144 21.70 -12.75 -3.46
C GLU A 144 20.99 -14.10 -3.50
N LYS A 145 20.60 -14.62 -2.33
CA LYS A 145 19.90 -15.91 -2.18
C LYS A 145 18.39 -15.74 -2.03
N ILE A 146 17.88 -14.51 -1.94
CA ILE A 146 16.46 -14.24 -1.91
C ILE A 146 15.86 -14.56 -3.28
N LYS A 147 14.95 -15.53 -3.30
CA LYS A 147 14.27 -15.97 -4.52
C LYS A 147 13.02 -15.20 -4.83
N ARG A 148 12.38 -14.65 -3.79
CA ARG A 148 11.12 -13.93 -3.93
C ARG A 148 11.06 -12.75 -2.98
N HIS A 149 10.54 -11.64 -3.47
CA HIS A 149 10.18 -10.49 -2.68
C HIS A 149 8.68 -10.24 -2.80
N ILE A 150 7.97 -10.20 -1.68
CA ILE A 150 6.54 -9.94 -1.62
C ILE A 150 6.35 -8.50 -1.16
N LEU A 151 5.72 -7.68 -2.01
CA LEU A 151 5.21 -6.37 -1.63
C LEU A 151 3.73 -6.52 -1.30
N CYS A 152 3.34 -6.18 -0.07
CA CYS A 152 1.96 -6.27 0.36
C CYS A 152 1.50 -4.99 1.05
N THR A 153 0.20 -4.88 1.32
CA THR A 153 -0.38 -3.80 2.10
C THR A 153 -1.42 -4.34 3.07
N GLY A 154 -1.61 -3.69 4.20
CA GLY A 154 -2.63 -4.03 5.18
C GLY A 154 -2.33 -5.29 6.01
N GLN A 155 -3.39 -5.93 6.49
CA GLN A 155 -3.30 -7.02 7.47
C GLN A 155 -2.72 -8.33 6.91
N VAL A 156 -2.78 -8.54 5.59
CA VAL A 156 -2.23 -9.75 4.95
C VAL A 156 -0.75 -9.94 5.29
N TYR A 157 -0.04 -8.86 5.56
CA TYR A 157 1.35 -8.90 6.02
C TYR A 157 1.55 -9.83 7.22
N TYR A 158 0.70 -9.72 8.23
CA TYR A 158 0.84 -10.52 9.45
C TYR A 158 0.56 -12.00 9.22
N GLN A 159 -0.33 -12.32 8.29
CA GLN A 159 -0.59 -13.71 7.89
C GLN A 159 0.61 -14.29 7.14
N LEU A 160 1.18 -13.53 6.21
CA LEU A 160 2.36 -13.94 5.46
C LEU A 160 3.58 -14.10 6.37
N LEU A 161 3.78 -13.16 7.31
CA LEU A 161 4.87 -13.21 8.27
C LEU A 161 4.77 -14.48 9.13
N LYS A 162 3.60 -14.73 9.69
CA LYS A 162 3.36 -15.93 10.51
C LYS A 162 3.63 -17.21 9.72
N GLU A 163 3.08 -17.31 8.49
CA GLU A 163 3.27 -18.48 7.63
C GLU A 163 4.75 -18.69 7.28
N ARG A 164 5.50 -17.61 7.04
CA ARG A 164 6.94 -17.65 6.80
C ARG A 164 7.71 -18.20 8.01
N GLU A 165 7.36 -17.72 9.20
CA GLU A 165 7.98 -18.16 10.47
C GLU A 165 7.62 -19.62 10.78
N ASP A 166 6.36 -19.99 10.71
CA ASP A 166 5.86 -21.34 10.99
C ASP A 166 6.52 -22.40 10.07
N LYS A 167 6.84 -22.02 8.84
CA LYS A 167 7.49 -22.90 7.86
C LYS A 167 9.02 -22.77 7.80
N GLY A 168 9.62 -21.88 8.55
CA GLY A 168 11.06 -21.63 8.52
C GLY A 168 11.57 -21.19 7.15
N ILE A 169 10.80 -20.42 6.40
CA ILE A 169 11.16 -19.94 5.05
C ILE A 169 12.11 -18.75 5.20
N THR A 170 13.31 -18.83 4.62
CA THR A 170 14.37 -17.81 4.74
C THR A 170 14.75 -17.16 3.42
N ASP A 171 14.18 -17.60 2.30
CA ASP A 171 14.48 -17.12 0.95
C ASP A 171 13.35 -16.22 0.35
N VAL A 172 12.41 -15.78 1.21
CA VAL A 172 11.29 -14.90 0.84
C VAL A 172 11.31 -13.66 1.73
N ALA A 173 11.56 -12.50 1.14
CA ALA A 173 11.43 -11.20 1.80
C ALA A 173 10.00 -10.67 1.70
N ILE A 174 9.51 -10.00 2.75
CA ILE A 174 8.16 -9.43 2.79
C ILE A 174 8.25 -7.97 3.21
N SER A 175 7.82 -7.06 2.34
CA SER A 175 7.78 -5.62 2.61
C SER A 175 6.38 -5.06 2.45
N ARG A 176 6.15 -3.90 3.04
CA ARG A 176 4.83 -3.27 3.05
C ARG A 176 4.84 -1.95 2.32
N VAL A 177 3.85 -1.75 1.46
CA VAL A 177 3.54 -0.46 0.86
C VAL A 177 2.41 0.16 1.66
N GLU A 178 2.73 1.18 2.46
CA GLU A 178 1.80 1.83 3.38
C GLU A 178 1.06 3.00 2.73
N GLN A 179 1.65 3.61 1.69
CA GLN A 179 1.01 4.62 0.87
C GLN A 179 0.78 4.11 -0.54
N LEU A 180 -0.49 4.04 -0.95
CA LEU A 180 -0.93 3.48 -2.22
C LEU A 180 -1.11 4.55 -3.30
N SER A 181 -1.43 5.79 -2.91
CA SER A 181 -1.46 6.93 -3.80
C SER A 181 -1.06 8.22 -3.04
N PRO A 182 -0.18 9.05 -3.62
CA PRO A 182 0.69 8.71 -4.74
C PRO A 182 1.64 7.58 -4.37
N LEU A 183 1.85 6.65 -5.31
CA LEU A 183 2.72 5.50 -5.04
C LEU A 183 4.17 5.96 -4.84
N PRO A 184 4.91 5.41 -3.85
CA PRO A 184 6.30 5.80 -3.58
C PRO A 184 7.26 5.16 -4.60
N TYR A 185 7.19 5.59 -5.85
CA TYR A 185 8.02 5.08 -6.95
C TYR A 185 9.53 5.20 -6.68
N ASP A 186 9.93 6.27 -6.00
CA ASP A 186 11.30 6.52 -5.56
C ASP A 186 11.85 5.40 -4.67
N LEU A 187 11.03 4.88 -3.77
CA LEU A 187 11.40 3.81 -2.84
C LEU A 187 11.25 2.43 -3.48
N VAL A 188 10.17 2.22 -4.23
CA VAL A 188 9.87 0.91 -4.84
C VAL A 188 10.83 0.62 -5.99
N SER A 189 11.19 1.60 -6.83
CA SER A 189 12.12 1.40 -7.93
C SER A 189 13.53 1.04 -7.47
N SER A 190 14.00 1.61 -6.36
CA SER A 190 15.31 1.28 -5.80
C SER A 190 15.39 -0.18 -5.35
N LEU A 191 14.28 -0.77 -4.92
CA LEU A 191 14.22 -2.18 -4.54
C LEU A 191 14.45 -3.11 -5.74
N PHE A 192 13.89 -2.77 -6.90
CA PHE A 192 14.11 -3.56 -8.11
C PHE A 192 15.54 -3.48 -8.61
N SER A 193 16.21 -2.36 -8.34
CA SER A 193 17.62 -2.15 -8.73
C SER A 193 18.59 -2.86 -7.77
N LEU A 194 18.24 -2.98 -6.50
CA LEU A 194 19.07 -3.56 -5.44
C LEU A 194 18.85 -5.06 -5.26
N SER A 195 17.66 -5.55 -5.57
CA SER A 195 17.35 -6.97 -5.44
C SER A 195 17.70 -7.70 -6.74
N ASN A 196 18.72 -8.54 -6.72
CA ASN A 196 18.90 -9.61 -7.72
C ASN A 196 17.78 -10.67 -7.59
N CYS A 197 16.65 -10.30 -6.99
CA CYS A 197 15.52 -11.16 -6.75
C CYS A 197 14.92 -11.66 -8.08
N LEU A 198 14.79 -12.96 -8.21
CA LEU A 198 14.27 -13.58 -9.42
C LEU A 198 12.79 -13.30 -9.65
N ARG A 199 12.07 -12.89 -8.60
CA ARG A 199 10.62 -12.68 -8.67
C ARG A 199 10.13 -11.71 -7.61
N THR A 200 9.31 -10.73 -8.02
CA THR A 200 8.57 -9.84 -7.12
C THR A 200 7.07 -10.04 -7.33
N ASP A 201 6.36 -10.28 -6.24
CA ASP A 201 4.90 -10.40 -6.23
C ASP A 201 4.30 -9.24 -5.43
N VAL A 202 3.25 -8.62 -5.94
CA VAL A 202 2.54 -7.52 -5.26
C VAL A 202 1.15 -8.00 -4.83
N LEU A 203 0.84 -7.88 -3.54
CA LEU A 203 -0.42 -8.28 -2.94
C LEU A 203 -1.10 -7.07 -2.30
N LEU A 204 -2.24 -6.65 -2.83
CA LEU A 204 -3.15 -5.74 -2.14
C LEU A 204 -4.12 -6.56 -1.29
N ASP A 205 -4.37 -6.08 -0.07
CA ASP A 205 -5.15 -6.80 0.93
C ASP A 205 -6.60 -7.04 0.47
N HIS A 206 -6.88 -8.28 0.12
CA HIS A 206 -8.21 -8.84 -0.02
C HIS A 206 -8.27 -10.13 0.79
N ALA A 207 -8.15 -10.03 2.09
CA ALA A 207 -8.33 -11.17 2.98
C ALA A 207 -9.80 -11.64 2.96
N SER A 208 -10.19 -12.35 1.92
CA SER A 208 -11.37 -13.19 1.95
C SER A 208 -10.93 -14.61 2.27
N SER A 209 -11.43 -15.13 3.39
CA SER A 209 -11.42 -16.55 3.76
C SER A 209 -10.06 -17.26 3.72
N GLY A 210 -9.28 -17.19 4.79
CA GLY A 210 -8.42 -18.26 5.32
C GLY A 210 -7.49 -19.09 4.40
N GLN A 211 -7.43 -18.80 3.12
CA GLN A 211 -6.59 -19.51 2.15
C GLN A 211 -5.67 -18.53 1.42
N VAL A 212 -4.39 -18.67 1.65
CA VAL A 212 -3.34 -18.05 0.81
C VAL A 212 -3.55 -18.52 -0.63
N PRO A 213 -3.67 -17.63 -1.62
CA PRO A 213 -3.91 -18.05 -3.00
C PRO A 213 -2.75 -18.90 -3.54
N GLN A 214 -3.00 -20.15 -3.86
CA GLN A 214 -2.01 -21.03 -4.52
C GLN A 214 -1.91 -20.82 -6.03
N ARG A 215 -2.28 -19.68 -6.58
CA ARG A 215 -2.19 -19.46 -8.03
C ARG A 215 -0.97 -18.62 -8.39
N ARG A 216 -0.11 -19.23 -9.19
CA ARG A 216 1.04 -18.61 -9.87
C ARG A 216 0.56 -17.50 -10.79
N ALA A 217 1.04 -16.28 -10.56
CA ALA A 217 1.12 -15.26 -11.59
C ALA A 217 2.56 -15.28 -12.11
N ASP A 218 2.75 -15.71 -13.34
CA ASP A 218 4.06 -15.66 -13.98
C ASP A 218 4.36 -14.20 -14.36
N VAL A 219 5.25 -13.59 -13.59
CA VAL A 219 5.86 -12.33 -14.00
C VAL A 219 6.93 -12.67 -15.03
N VAL A 220 6.71 -12.26 -16.26
CA VAL A 220 7.67 -12.41 -17.33
C VAL A 220 8.93 -11.62 -16.99
N SER A 221 10.03 -12.31 -16.72
CA SER A 221 11.35 -11.72 -16.62
C SER A 221 11.80 -11.30 -18.01
N GLY A 222 11.45 -10.11 -18.43
CA GLY A 222 11.93 -9.51 -19.68
C GLY A 222 13.32 -8.91 -19.50
N ARG A 223 14.39 -9.69 -19.77
CA ARG A 223 15.62 -9.09 -20.26
C ARG A 223 15.37 -8.67 -21.71
N GLY A 224 15.01 -7.41 -21.90
CA GLY A 224 14.78 -6.88 -23.21
C GLY A 224 14.53 -5.39 -23.11
N THR A 225 15.45 -4.63 -23.67
CA THR A 225 15.36 -3.20 -23.91
C THR A 225 14.10 -2.87 -24.71
N SER A 226 13.01 -2.50 -24.04
CA SER A 226 11.97 -1.66 -24.64
C SER A 226 11.01 -1.14 -23.55
N ARG A 227 10.76 0.15 -23.64
CA ARG A 227 9.81 0.93 -22.86
C ARG A 227 8.37 0.48 -23.15
N SER A 228 7.87 -0.53 -22.48
CA SER A 228 6.41 -0.80 -22.43
C SER A 228 6.14 -2.04 -21.59
N GLY A 229 5.83 -1.89 -20.34
CA GLY A 229 5.62 -3.02 -19.46
C GLY A 229 4.72 -2.79 -18.25
N PHE A 230 3.84 -1.80 -18.30
CA PHE A 230 2.73 -1.74 -17.36
C PHE A 230 1.47 -2.23 -18.08
N THR A 231 1.08 -3.45 -17.89
CA THR A 231 -0.09 -3.98 -18.59
C THR A 231 -0.99 -4.81 -17.68
N ARG A 232 -2.23 -4.33 -17.64
CA ARG A 232 -3.49 -5.01 -17.32
C ARG A 232 -3.85 -5.24 -15.86
N TYR A 233 -4.74 -4.37 -15.40
CA TYR A 233 -5.77 -4.74 -14.43
C TYR A 233 -6.60 -5.89 -15.02
N SER A 234 -6.42 -7.08 -14.54
CA SER A 234 -7.31 -8.19 -14.86
C SER A 234 -8.42 -8.25 -13.82
N GLN A 235 -9.60 -7.77 -14.17
CA GLN A 235 -10.84 -8.04 -13.44
C GLN A 235 -11.27 -9.49 -13.69
N ARG A 236 -10.68 -10.45 -13.03
CA ARG A 236 -11.34 -11.73 -12.78
C ARG A 236 -10.94 -12.25 -11.41
N SER A 237 -11.94 -12.35 -10.54
CA SER A 237 -11.92 -12.93 -9.20
C SER A 237 -11.15 -12.12 -8.15
N HIS A 238 -11.83 -11.34 -7.36
CA HIS A 238 -11.56 -10.84 -5.99
C HIS A 238 -10.10 -10.62 -5.50
N HIS A 239 -9.11 -10.65 -6.38
CA HIS A 239 -7.71 -10.39 -6.07
C HIS A 239 -7.14 -9.40 -7.09
N LEU A 240 -6.82 -8.21 -6.64
CA LEU A 240 -6.08 -7.24 -7.45
C LEU A 240 -4.59 -7.60 -7.35
N LEU A 241 -4.08 -8.31 -8.33
CA LEU A 241 -2.65 -8.46 -8.58
C LEU A 241 -2.22 -7.31 -9.49
N VAL A 242 -1.42 -6.41 -8.98
CA VAL A 242 -0.71 -5.43 -9.80
C VAL A 242 0.63 -6.06 -10.15
N SER A 243 0.80 -6.50 -11.38
CA SER A 243 2.10 -6.89 -11.91
C SER A 243 2.87 -5.63 -12.29
N LEU A 244 3.98 -5.36 -11.63
CA LEU A 244 4.96 -4.35 -11.99
C LEU A 244 5.94 -4.89 -13.03
#